data_835eaa35c07d13f86f73cbc799a5cb5b
#
_entry.id   835eaa35c07d13f86f73cbc799a5cb5b
#
_cell.length_a   1.000
_cell.length_b   1.000
_cell.length_c   1.000
_cell.angle_alpha   90.00
_cell.angle_beta   90.00
_cell.angle_gamma   90.00
#
_symmetry.space_group_name_H-M   'P 1'
#
loop_
_entity.id
_entity.type
_entity.pdbx_description
1 polymer ?
#
loop_
_entity_poly.entity_id
_entity_poly.type
_entity_poly.pdbx_seq_one_letter_code
_entity_poly.pdbx_strand_id
1 'polypeptide(L)'
;DFDIWDPSAVPADYALQLQPSEYSEDGPFAQLSSWLTTLINKDDAEGFYRPYTGELGGVAPEPWHLSHRPSAKSFQPLVDHAPLTQLWSGETKQLGQLAKVEALAGLQEVQGQYEAIMARYVRSYWV
;
A
#
# COMPACT_ATOMS: atom_id res chain seq x y z
N ASP A 1 0.05 -5.23 -5.94
CA ASP A 1 1.04 -4.61 -5.06
C ASP A 1 1.92 -5.68 -4.45
N PHE A 2 3.18 -5.35 -4.17
CA PHE A 2 4.19 -6.28 -3.63
C PHE A 2 5.01 -5.58 -2.57
N ASP A 3 5.29 -6.30 -1.48
CA ASP A 3 6.35 -5.93 -0.55
C ASP A 3 7.60 -6.73 -0.89
N ILE A 4 8.70 -6.04 -1.10
CA ILE A 4 9.94 -6.65 -1.60
C ILE A 4 11.11 -6.46 -0.63
N TRP A 5 11.95 -7.49 -0.55
CA TRP A 5 13.19 -7.50 0.19
C TRP A 5 14.17 -8.49 -0.45
N ASP A 6 15.44 -8.38 -0.10
CA ASP A 6 16.49 -9.25 -0.61
C ASP A 6 16.94 -10.24 0.48
N PRO A 7 16.52 -11.51 0.44
CA PRO A 7 16.92 -12.49 1.43
C PRO A 7 18.41 -12.80 1.41
N SER A 8 19.12 -12.50 0.31
CA SER A 8 20.57 -12.72 0.22
C SER A 8 21.39 -11.67 0.95
N ALA A 9 20.80 -10.53 1.27
CA ALA A 9 21.46 -9.43 1.98
C ALA A 9 21.49 -9.61 3.50
N VAL A 10 20.86 -10.66 4.04
CA VAL A 10 20.68 -10.87 5.48
C VAL A 10 20.90 -12.35 5.85
N PRO A 11 21.19 -12.66 7.13
CA PRO A 11 21.22 -14.04 7.61
C PRO A 11 19.89 -14.76 7.45
N ALA A 12 19.91 -16.10 7.37
CA ALA A 12 18.71 -16.91 7.16
C ALA A 12 17.66 -16.82 8.28
N ASP A 13 18.07 -16.42 9.47
CA ASP A 13 17.24 -16.20 10.65
C ASP A 13 16.86 -14.73 10.87
N TYR A 14 17.10 -13.88 9.88
CA TYR A 14 16.77 -12.46 9.96
C TYR A 14 15.26 -12.24 10.10
N ALA A 15 14.87 -11.49 11.12
CA ALA A 15 13.49 -11.11 11.37
C ALA A 15 13.15 -9.80 10.63
N LEU A 16 12.63 -9.92 9.42
CA LEU A 16 12.17 -8.79 8.61
C LEU A 16 11.16 -7.92 9.38
N GLN A 17 11.42 -6.62 9.44
CA GLN A 17 10.61 -5.65 10.19
C GLN A 17 9.70 -4.81 9.27
N LEU A 18 10.02 -4.69 7.99
CA LEU A 18 9.43 -3.74 7.05
C LEU A 18 9.46 -2.32 7.65
N GLN A 19 10.66 -1.87 8.01
CA GLN A 19 10.92 -0.53 8.52
C GLN A 19 11.73 0.28 7.52
N PRO A 20 11.50 1.60 7.38
CA PRO A 20 12.28 2.45 6.47
C PRO A 20 13.79 2.37 6.70
N SER A 21 14.24 2.14 7.94
CA SER A 21 15.65 1.97 8.30
C SER A 21 16.32 0.77 7.62
N GLU A 22 15.57 -0.29 7.30
CA GLU A 22 16.13 -1.46 6.60
C GLU A 22 16.48 -1.15 5.13
N TYR A 23 15.88 -0.10 4.55
CA TYR A 23 16.04 0.32 3.15
C TYR A 23 16.82 1.63 2.99
N SER A 24 17.27 2.23 4.10
CA SER A 24 18.12 3.42 4.13
C SER A 24 19.60 3.06 3.91
N GLU A 25 20.48 4.08 3.80
CA GLU A 25 21.90 3.91 3.46
C GLU A 25 22.65 2.88 4.31
N ASP A 26 22.32 2.77 5.59
CA ASP A 26 22.95 1.82 6.54
C ASP A 26 22.16 0.51 6.69
N GLY A 27 21.03 0.38 6.00
CA GLY A 27 20.15 -0.79 6.11
C GLY A 27 20.56 -1.94 5.20
N PRO A 28 20.15 -3.17 5.54
CA PRO A 28 20.52 -4.36 4.75
C PRO A 28 19.99 -4.31 3.32
N PHE A 29 18.87 -3.61 3.08
CA PHE A 29 18.24 -3.51 1.76
C PHE A 29 18.52 -2.18 1.04
N ALA A 30 19.52 -1.41 1.50
CA ALA A 30 19.92 -0.14 0.90
C ALA A 30 20.27 -0.28 -0.60
N GLN A 31 20.99 -1.34 -0.96
CA GLN A 31 21.38 -1.60 -2.35
C GLN A 31 20.18 -1.91 -3.23
N LEU A 32 19.25 -2.75 -2.78
CA LEU A 32 17.98 -3.02 -3.45
C LEU A 32 17.16 -1.73 -3.64
N SER A 33 17.05 -0.92 -2.58
CA SER A 33 16.31 0.34 -2.59
C SER A 33 16.90 1.34 -3.60
N SER A 34 18.22 1.50 -3.62
CA SER A 34 18.93 2.38 -4.54
C SER A 34 18.80 1.93 -6.00
N TRP A 35 18.92 0.63 -6.26
CA TRP A 35 18.72 0.05 -7.60
C TRP A 35 17.31 0.31 -8.11
N LEU A 36 16.27 0.02 -7.32
CA LEU A 36 14.88 0.29 -7.69
C LEU A 36 14.61 1.77 -7.93
N THR A 37 15.12 2.64 -7.07
CA THR A 37 15.00 4.08 -7.23
C THR A 37 15.59 4.52 -8.57
N THR A 38 16.72 3.93 -8.96
CA THR A 38 17.36 4.22 -10.25
C THR A 38 16.50 3.80 -11.44
N LEU A 39 15.90 2.60 -11.38
CA LEU A 39 15.01 2.12 -12.44
C LEU A 39 13.74 2.96 -12.54
N ILE A 40 13.09 3.27 -11.41
CA ILE A 40 11.88 4.08 -11.37
C ILE A 40 12.14 5.48 -11.95
N ASN A 41 13.23 6.12 -11.55
CA ASN A 41 13.58 7.46 -12.02
C ASN A 41 13.93 7.52 -13.52
N LYS A 42 14.37 6.42 -14.11
CA LYS A 42 14.66 6.29 -15.55
C LYS A 42 13.47 5.83 -16.38
N ASP A 43 12.34 5.55 -15.76
CA ASP A 43 11.17 4.92 -16.38
C ASP A 43 11.46 3.50 -16.94
N ASP A 44 12.48 2.83 -16.38
CA ASP A 44 12.93 1.48 -16.75
C ASP A 44 12.35 0.39 -15.81
N ALA A 45 11.40 0.74 -14.97
CA ALA A 45 10.80 -0.16 -13.97
C ALA A 45 9.52 -0.85 -14.49
N GLU A 46 9.31 -0.92 -15.82
CA GLU A 46 8.17 -1.59 -16.45
C GLU A 46 6.80 -1.19 -15.85
N GLY A 47 6.66 0.07 -15.45
CA GLY A 47 5.45 0.59 -14.83
C GLY A 47 5.32 0.38 -13.32
N PHE A 48 6.30 -0.26 -12.69
CA PHE A 48 6.35 -0.31 -11.23
C PHE A 48 6.75 1.03 -10.62
N TYR A 49 6.17 1.37 -9.48
CA TYR A 49 6.45 2.61 -8.76
C TYR A 49 6.21 2.43 -7.25
N ARG A 50 6.72 3.36 -6.45
CA ARG A 50 6.47 3.43 -5.01
C ARG A 50 5.34 4.41 -4.74
N PRO A 51 4.15 3.95 -4.31
CA PRO A 51 3.03 4.84 -4.02
C PRO A 51 3.23 5.64 -2.72
N TYR A 52 3.93 5.07 -1.73
CA TYR A 52 4.03 5.61 -0.38
C TYR A 52 5.41 6.21 -0.13
N THR A 53 5.62 7.44 -0.61
CA THR A 53 6.86 8.21 -0.39
C THR A 53 6.82 9.06 0.87
N GLY A 54 5.64 9.20 1.50
CA GLY A 54 5.41 10.10 2.63
C GLY A 54 5.07 11.53 2.26
N GLU A 55 5.23 11.92 0.99
CA GLU A 55 5.04 13.31 0.53
C GLU A 55 3.56 13.72 0.52
N LEU A 56 2.65 12.78 0.33
CA LEU A 56 1.21 13.03 0.22
C LEU A 56 0.49 13.11 1.58
N GLY A 57 1.21 12.88 2.68
CA GLY A 57 0.72 13.08 4.05
C GLY A 57 -0.39 12.11 4.51
N GLY A 58 -0.61 11.01 3.79
CA GLY A 58 -1.53 9.93 4.14
C GLY A 58 -0.79 8.77 4.81
N VAL A 59 -0.32 7.82 4.00
CA VAL A 59 0.46 6.67 4.45
C VAL A 59 1.91 7.09 4.72
N ALA A 60 2.53 6.51 5.75
CA ALA A 60 3.94 6.70 6.04
C ALA A 60 4.83 6.16 4.89
N PRO A 61 6.12 6.56 4.78
CA PRO A 61 7.01 6.04 3.77
C PRO A 61 7.16 4.52 3.86
N GLU A 62 6.94 3.84 2.73
CA GLU A 62 7.08 2.38 2.60
C GLU A 62 8.00 2.06 1.42
N PRO A 63 9.33 2.10 1.60
CA PRO A 63 10.29 1.87 0.51
C PRO A 63 10.28 0.45 -0.07
N TRP A 64 9.68 -0.50 0.64
CA TRP A 64 9.48 -1.89 0.22
C TRP A 64 8.27 -2.09 -0.67
N HIS A 65 7.26 -1.20 -0.57
CA HIS A 65 5.97 -1.35 -1.24
C HIS A 65 6.03 -0.88 -2.69
N LEU A 66 5.71 -1.78 -3.62
CA LEU A 66 5.62 -1.50 -5.05
C LEU A 66 4.21 -1.74 -5.57
N SER A 67 3.74 -0.81 -6.37
CA SER A 67 2.53 -0.94 -7.17
C SER A 67 2.86 -0.91 -8.66
N HIS A 68 2.03 -1.52 -9.49
CA HIS A 68 2.16 -1.52 -10.94
C HIS A 68 1.13 -0.57 -11.54
N ARG A 69 1.59 0.54 -12.14
CA ARG A 69 0.75 1.65 -12.62
C ARG A 69 -0.38 1.22 -13.57
N PRO A 70 -0.15 0.41 -14.60
CA PRO A 70 -1.22 -0.02 -15.50
C PRO A 70 -2.29 -0.83 -14.78
N SER A 71 -1.90 -1.75 -13.88
CA SER A 71 -2.84 -2.54 -13.10
C SER A 71 -3.61 -1.68 -12.10
N ALA A 72 -2.91 -0.86 -11.31
CA ALA A 72 -3.54 0.05 -10.35
C ALA A 72 -4.61 0.91 -11.02
N LYS A 73 -4.28 1.51 -12.17
CA LYS A 73 -5.21 2.35 -12.94
C LYS A 73 -6.48 1.60 -13.36
N SER A 74 -6.38 0.32 -13.70
CA SER A 74 -7.55 -0.49 -14.07
C SER A 74 -8.47 -0.80 -12.89
N PHE A 75 -7.94 -0.83 -11.66
CA PHE A 75 -8.70 -1.12 -10.45
C PHE A 75 -9.26 0.13 -9.75
N GLN A 76 -8.72 1.32 -10.03
CA GLN A 76 -9.18 2.57 -9.39
C GLN A 76 -10.69 2.79 -9.45
N PRO A 77 -11.38 2.62 -10.60
CA PRO A 77 -12.83 2.78 -10.65
C PRO A 77 -13.58 1.78 -9.76
N LEU A 78 -13.03 0.56 -9.59
CA LEU A 78 -13.66 -0.46 -8.75
C LEU A 78 -13.54 -0.09 -7.27
N VAL A 79 -12.42 0.49 -6.84
CA VAL A 79 -12.23 0.96 -5.46
C VAL A 79 -13.16 2.13 -5.15
N ASP A 80 -13.33 3.06 -6.08
CA ASP A 80 -14.22 4.22 -5.88
C ASP A 80 -15.70 3.82 -5.74
N HIS A 81 -16.08 2.72 -6.38
CA HIS A 81 -17.43 2.16 -6.30
C HIS A 81 -17.56 1.00 -5.30
N ALA A 82 -16.47 0.62 -4.64
CA ALA A 82 -16.50 -0.49 -3.69
C ALA A 82 -17.40 -0.15 -2.50
N PRO A 83 -18.22 -1.09 -2.02
CA PRO A 83 -19.09 -0.87 -0.88
C PRO A 83 -18.33 -0.95 0.45
N LEU A 84 -17.28 -0.11 0.61
CA LEU A 84 -16.44 -0.09 1.81
C LEU A 84 -17.27 0.19 3.06
N THR A 85 -18.29 1.02 2.96
CA THR A 85 -19.21 1.29 4.06
C THR A 85 -19.98 0.04 4.47
N GLN A 86 -20.36 -0.84 3.54
CA GLN A 86 -20.99 -2.11 3.82
C GLN A 86 -20.01 -3.09 4.48
N LEU A 87 -18.77 -3.15 3.97
CA LEU A 87 -17.71 -3.96 4.56
C LEU A 87 -17.43 -3.53 6.01
N TRP A 88 -17.33 -2.24 6.26
CA TRP A 88 -17.07 -1.69 7.59
C TRP A 88 -18.24 -1.87 8.57
N SER A 89 -19.48 -1.95 8.07
CA SER A 89 -20.66 -2.26 8.87
C SER A 89 -20.84 -3.76 9.18
N GLY A 90 -19.97 -4.61 8.62
CA GLY A 90 -20.08 -6.07 8.74
C GLY A 90 -21.11 -6.69 7.77
N GLU A 91 -21.63 -5.92 6.83
CA GLU A 91 -22.60 -6.39 5.82
C GLU A 91 -21.87 -7.09 4.65
N THR A 92 -21.51 -8.35 4.84
CA THR A 92 -20.68 -9.11 3.88
C THR A 92 -21.46 -9.90 2.82
N LYS A 93 -22.74 -9.62 2.63
CA LYS A 93 -23.62 -10.41 1.73
C LYS A 93 -23.14 -10.52 0.28
N GLN A 94 -22.22 -9.67 -0.16
CA GLN A 94 -21.71 -9.67 -1.54
C GLN A 94 -20.33 -10.29 -1.72
N LEU A 95 -19.62 -10.58 -0.63
CA LEU A 95 -18.25 -11.12 -0.68
C LEU A 95 -18.17 -12.65 -0.60
N GLY A 96 -19.29 -13.36 -0.79
CA GLY A 96 -19.32 -14.81 -0.70
C GLY A 96 -19.17 -15.30 0.74
N GLN A 97 -18.64 -16.52 0.92
CA GLN A 97 -18.47 -17.17 2.23
C GLN A 97 -17.32 -16.60 3.07
N LEU A 98 -16.93 -15.36 2.88
CA LEU A 98 -15.99 -14.71 3.79
C LEU A 98 -16.63 -14.59 5.17
N ALA A 99 -15.88 -14.98 6.19
CA ALA A 99 -16.30 -14.99 7.59
C ALA A 99 -17.02 -13.70 7.98
N LYS A 100 -17.98 -13.79 8.91
CA LYS A 100 -18.60 -12.61 9.52
C LYS A 100 -17.50 -11.67 9.99
N VAL A 101 -17.38 -10.52 9.32
CA VAL A 101 -16.51 -9.44 9.76
C VAL A 101 -17.31 -8.67 10.80
N GLU A 102 -16.73 -8.48 11.98
CA GLU A 102 -17.34 -7.61 12.98
C GLU A 102 -17.38 -6.18 12.45
N ALA A 103 -18.42 -5.45 12.79
CA ALA A 103 -18.52 -4.04 12.42
C ALA A 103 -17.33 -3.27 13.01
N LEU A 104 -16.79 -2.33 12.22
CA LEU A 104 -15.66 -1.52 12.64
C LEU A 104 -16.02 -0.70 13.87
N ALA A 105 -15.19 -0.76 14.90
CA ALA A 105 -15.34 0.11 16.07
C ALA A 105 -15.23 1.59 15.64
N GLY A 106 -16.15 2.42 16.11
CA GLY A 106 -16.21 3.84 15.69
C GLY A 106 -16.79 4.06 14.28
N LEU A 107 -17.57 3.10 13.76
CA LEU A 107 -18.14 3.14 12.41
C LEU A 107 -18.82 4.47 12.07
N GLN A 108 -19.59 5.07 12.99
CA GLN A 108 -20.26 6.34 12.73
C GLN A 108 -19.28 7.48 12.45
N GLU A 109 -18.17 7.54 13.20
CA GLU A 109 -17.12 8.52 12.98
C GLU A 109 -16.43 8.32 11.64
N VAL A 110 -16.09 7.08 11.30
CA VAL A 110 -15.47 6.72 10.03
C VAL A 110 -16.40 7.04 8.85
N GLN A 111 -17.68 6.73 8.96
CA GLN A 111 -18.67 7.07 7.93
C GLN A 111 -18.84 8.58 7.76
N GLY A 112 -18.82 9.33 8.85
CA GLY A 112 -18.89 10.80 8.83
C GLY A 112 -17.68 11.45 8.14
N GLN A 113 -16.53 10.76 8.14
CA GLN A 113 -15.28 11.22 7.52
C GLN A 113 -14.94 10.49 6.22
N TYR A 114 -15.85 9.71 5.65
CA TYR A 114 -15.59 8.83 4.51
C TYR A 114 -14.87 9.53 3.35
N GLU A 115 -15.38 10.67 2.88
CA GLU A 115 -14.78 11.39 1.75
C GLU A 115 -13.38 11.94 2.08
N ALA A 116 -13.16 12.41 3.31
CA ALA A 116 -11.84 12.88 3.74
C ALA A 116 -10.83 11.72 3.81
N ILE A 117 -11.26 10.56 4.30
CA ILE A 117 -10.44 9.34 4.36
C ILE A 117 -10.10 8.87 2.94
N MET A 118 -11.10 8.76 2.07
CA MET A 118 -10.88 8.37 0.68
C MET A 118 -9.95 9.33 -0.06
N ALA A 119 -10.13 10.62 0.11
CA ALA A 119 -9.28 11.63 -0.53
C ALA A 119 -7.83 11.51 -0.07
N ARG A 120 -7.60 11.33 1.25
CA ARG A 120 -6.27 11.36 1.84
C ARG A 120 -5.51 10.04 1.71
N TYR A 121 -6.18 8.92 1.91
CA TYR A 121 -5.53 7.60 2.04
C TYR A 121 -5.70 6.68 0.84
N VAL A 122 -6.54 7.05 -0.11
CA VAL A 122 -6.83 6.25 -1.30
C VAL A 122 -6.59 7.06 -2.57
N ARG A 123 -7.40 8.09 -2.83
CA ARG A 123 -7.38 8.82 -4.11
C ARG A 123 -6.11 9.67 -4.32
N SER A 124 -5.44 10.10 -3.25
CA SER A 124 -4.16 10.80 -3.35
C SER A 124 -3.04 9.95 -3.97
N TYR A 125 -3.17 8.62 -3.95
CA TYR A 125 -2.22 7.66 -4.51
C TYR A 125 -2.61 7.13 -5.89
N TRP A 126 -3.70 7.61 -6.45
CA TRP A 126 -4.14 7.21 -7.79
C TRP A 126 -3.19 7.73 -8.87
N VAL A 127 -3.06 6.95 -9.94
CA VAL A 127 -2.11 7.16 -11.04
C VAL A 127 -2.79 7.44 -12.38
#